data_df030cf87cf71c4cb82e0567e2e3a764
#
_entry.id   df030cf87cf71c4cb82e0567e2e3a764
#
_cell.length_a   1.000
_cell.length_b   1.000
_cell.length_c   1.000
_cell.angle_alpha   90.00
_cell.angle_beta   90.00
_cell.angle_gamma   90.00
#
_symmetry.space_group_name_H-M   'P 1'
#
loop_
_entity.id
_entity.type
_entity.pdbx_description
1 polymer ?
#
loop_
_entity_poly.entity_id
_entity_poly.type
_entity_poly.pdbx_seq_one_letter_code
_entity_poly.pdbx_strand_id
1 'polypeptide(L)'
;DSTNYIPVPGDWGDSTTNAAVRDNAVDGSIKTVVIKNRGVALGTANAVYTNVPIKGSGTGAECTITMNADSQVESVVVSSQGSGYTWGNVDLVAGGVPVGTTRPVLDVIISPQGGHGADIYRELGAKNVLMYSRFENDIQNPDFITGNQIARVGIVEAPNTFGTNTPLSLDKAS
;
A
#
# COMPACT_ATOMS: atom_id res chain seq x y z
N ASP A 1 -12.53 25.64 12.07
CA ASP A 1 -13.71 24.80 12.18
C ASP A 1 -13.35 23.37 11.77
N SER A 2 -13.27 22.48 12.75
CA SER A 2 -12.84 21.09 12.61
C SER A 2 -13.77 20.23 11.74
N THR A 3 -14.85 20.80 11.23
CA THR A 3 -15.88 20.07 10.47
C THR A 3 -15.60 19.95 8.98
N ASN A 4 -14.51 20.54 8.47
CA ASN A 4 -14.26 20.65 7.03
C ASN A 4 -12.92 20.07 6.58
N TYR A 5 -12.30 19.23 7.38
CA TYR A 5 -11.09 18.57 6.89
C TYR A 5 -11.35 17.14 6.47
N ILE A 6 -10.49 16.71 5.58
CA ILE A 6 -10.42 15.33 5.15
C ILE A 6 -10.29 14.45 6.39
N PRO A 7 -11.11 13.42 6.53
CA PRO A 7 -11.04 12.52 7.68
C PRO A 7 -9.60 12.08 7.90
N VAL A 8 -9.08 12.38 9.07
CA VAL A 8 -7.76 11.91 9.47
C VAL A 8 -7.84 10.38 9.54
N PRO A 9 -6.77 9.65 9.22
CA PRO A 9 -6.77 8.20 9.39
C PRO A 9 -7.25 7.69 10.74
N GLY A 10 -7.11 8.50 11.80
CA GLY A 10 -7.68 8.24 13.10
C GLY A 10 -9.20 8.08 13.08
N ASP A 11 -9.92 8.95 12.38
CA ASP A 11 -11.38 8.88 12.31
C ASP A 11 -11.86 7.61 11.60
N TRP A 12 -11.11 7.17 10.60
CA TRP A 12 -11.36 5.88 9.95
C TRP A 12 -10.99 4.70 10.86
N GLY A 13 -9.93 4.83 11.62
CA GLY A 13 -9.44 3.83 12.56
C GLY A 13 -10.28 3.71 13.84
N ASP A 14 -11.06 4.73 14.19
CA ASP A 14 -11.87 4.76 15.42
C ASP A 14 -13.13 3.90 15.34
N SER A 15 -13.59 3.51 14.15
CA SER A 15 -14.62 2.48 14.07
C SER A 15 -14.02 1.14 14.47
N THR A 16 -14.73 0.39 15.32
CA THR A 16 -14.24 -0.91 15.84
C THR A 16 -13.90 -1.90 14.72
N THR A 17 -14.60 -1.85 13.60
CA THR A 17 -14.35 -2.70 12.43
C THR A 17 -13.05 -2.29 11.71
N ASN A 18 -12.84 -1.01 11.50
CA ASN A 18 -11.66 -0.49 10.81
C ASN A 18 -10.40 -0.61 11.67
N ALA A 19 -10.51 -0.38 12.97
CA ALA A 19 -9.43 -0.60 13.92
C ALA A 19 -8.98 -2.07 13.91
N ALA A 20 -9.91 -3.03 13.93
CA ALA A 20 -9.58 -4.45 13.88
C ALA A 20 -8.86 -4.83 12.57
N VAL A 21 -9.25 -4.27 11.43
CA VAL A 21 -8.57 -4.51 10.13
C VAL A 21 -7.16 -3.93 10.14
N ARG A 22 -7.00 -2.71 10.63
CA ARG A 22 -5.70 -2.05 10.74
C ARG A 22 -4.75 -2.79 11.70
N ASP A 23 -5.25 -3.15 12.88
CA ASP A 23 -4.44 -3.77 13.94
C ASP A 23 -4.02 -5.21 13.57
N ASN A 24 -4.76 -5.87 12.68
CA ASN A 24 -4.40 -7.17 12.12
C ASN A 24 -3.63 -7.07 10.79
N ALA A 25 -3.33 -5.88 10.30
CA ALA A 25 -2.57 -5.72 9.06
C ALA A 25 -1.12 -6.19 9.25
N VAL A 26 -0.64 -7.00 8.33
CA VAL A 26 0.74 -7.50 8.32
C VAL A 26 1.54 -6.71 7.30
N ASP A 27 2.56 -6.01 7.79
CA ASP A 27 3.44 -5.20 6.95
C ASP A 27 4.12 -6.04 5.88
N GLY A 28 4.03 -5.55 4.63
CA GLY A 28 4.64 -6.23 3.50
C GLY A 28 4.01 -7.58 3.20
N SER A 29 2.74 -7.81 3.54
CA SER A 29 2.00 -9.00 3.11
C SER A 29 1.66 -8.93 1.62
N ILE A 30 1.68 -10.06 0.95
CA ILE A 30 1.29 -10.14 -0.47
C ILE A 30 -0.23 -10.14 -0.57
N LYS A 31 -0.79 -9.13 -1.23
CA LYS A 31 -2.24 -8.99 -1.39
C LYS A 31 -2.78 -9.89 -2.49
N THR A 32 -2.14 -9.82 -3.66
CA THR A 32 -2.55 -10.58 -4.85
C THR A 32 -1.42 -10.62 -5.86
N VAL A 33 -1.57 -11.47 -6.87
CA VAL A 33 -0.68 -11.53 -8.02
C VAL A 33 -1.49 -11.26 -9.29
N VAL A 34 -1.08 -10.26 -10.05
CA VAL A 34 -1.73 -9.86 -11.30
C VAL A 34 -1.03 -10.52 -12.49
N ILE A 35 -1.80 -11.15 -13.36
CA ILE A 35 -1.29 -11.76 -14.58
C ILE A 35 -1.17 -10.69 -15.66
N LYS A 36 0.05 -10.30 -16.02
CA LYS A 36 0.33 -9.37 -17.13
C LYS A 36 0.49 -10.12 -18.46
N ASN A 37 1.05 -11.32 -18.40
CA ASN A 37 1.17 -12.22 -19.53
C ASN A 37 0.98 -13.66 -19.03
N ARG A 38 0.14 -14.42 -19.71
CA ARG A 38 -0.21 -15.79 -19.32
C ARG A 38 0.87 -16.83 -19.64
N GLY A 39 1.86 -16.46 -20.45
CA GLY A 39 2.86 -17.40 -20.96
C GLY A 39 2.30 -18.33 -22.05
N VAL A 40 3.14 -19.23 -22.55
CA VAL A 40 2.78 -20.21 -23.58
C VAL A 40 3.48 -21.53 -23.32
N ALA A 41 2.75 -22.64 -23.48
CA ALA A 41 3.26 -24.01 -23.34
C ALA A 41 3.91 -24.30 -21.98
N LEU A 42 3.25 -23.90 -20.90
CA LEU A 42 3.73 -24.04 -19.51
C LEU A 42 3.45 -25.44 -18.93
N GLY A 43 3.70 -26.48 -19.68
CA GLY A 43 3.54 -27.85 -19.22
C GLY A 43 2.15 -28.44 -19.50
N THR A 44 1.54 -29.11 -18.52
CA THR A 44 0.29 -29.85 -18.70
C THR A 44 -0.92 -28.92 -18.66
N ALA A 45 -1.85 -29.09 -19.59
CA ALA A 45 -3.14 -28.43 -19.60
C ALA A 45 -3.94 -28.71 -18.30
N ASN A 46 -4.61 -27.70 -17.79
CA ASN A 46 -5.40 -27.75 -16.56
C ASN A 46 -4.62 -28.20 -15.31
N ALA A 47 -3.28 -28.11 -15.34
CA ALA A 47 -2.46 -28.41 -14.18
C ALA A 47 -2.61 -27.36 -13.07
N VAL A 48 -2.46 -27.81 -11.82
CA VAL A 48 -2.45 -26.93 -10.64
C VAL A 48 -1.11 -27.10 -9.93
N TYR A 49 -0.42 -26.01 -9.73
CA TYR A 49 0.84 -25.94 -8.98
C TYR A 49 0.59 -25.25 -7.66
N THR A 50 0.75 -25.99 -6.57
CA THR A 50 0.56 -25.48 -5.20
C THR A 50 1.90 -25.12 -4.57
N ASN A 51 1.87 -24.27 -3.53
CA ASN A 51 3.06 -23.86 -2.76
C ASN A 51 4.17 -23.25 -3.63
N VAL A 52 3.77 -22.56 -4.70
CA VAL A 52 4.72 -21.83 -5.55
C VAL A 52 5.26 -20.64 -4.76
N PRO A 53 6.56 -20.58 -4.44
CA PRO A 53 7.07 -19.56 -3.55
C PRO A 53 7.14 -18.18 -4.23
N ILE A 54 6.84 -17.16 -3.46
CA ILE A 54 7.09 -15.76 -3.83
C ILE A 54 8.35 -15.33 -3.12
N LYS A 55 9.41 -15.10 -3.88
CA LYS A 55 10.72 -14.65 -3.38
C LYS A 55 10.87 -13.14 -3.49
N GLY A 56 11.57 -12.54 -2.52
CA GLY A 56 11.78 -11.11 -2.48
C GLY A 56 12.49 -10.68 -1.21
N SER A 57 12.21 -9.45 -0.76
CA SER A 57 12.74 -8.93 0.50
C SER A 57 12.14 -9.56 1.75
N GLY A 58 10.89 -10.07 1.63
CA GLY A 58 10.16 -10.71 2.72
C GLY A 58 10.26 -12.23 2.72
N THR A 59 9.44 -12.89 3.53
CA THR A 59 9.44 -14.34 3.72
C THR A 59 8.04 -14.92 3.83
N GLY A 60 7.90 -16.22 3.50
CA GLY A 60 6.72 -17.04 3.79
C GLY A 60 5.53 -16.84 2.84
N ALA A 61 5.67 -16.08 1.76
CA ALA A 61 4.61 -15.95 0.79
C ALA A 61 4.64 -17.08 -0.24
N GLU A 62 3.46 -17.64 -0.52
CA GLU A 62 3.24 -18.70 -1.49
C GLU A 62 1.97 -18.46 -2.27
N CYS A 63 1.89 -18.99 -3.48
CA CYS A 63 0.69 -18.96 -4.29
C CYS A 63 0.38 -20.31 -4.94
N THR A 64 -0.85 -20.45 -5.38
CA THR A 64 -1.32 -21.57 -6.22
C THR A 64 -1.56 -21.04 -7.62
N ILE A 65 -1.00 -21.71 -8.62
CA ILE A 65 -1.14 -21.35 -10.03
C ILE A 65 -1.96 -22.44 -10.74
N THR A 66 -3.02 -22.03 -11.40
CA THR A 66 -3.85 -22.91 -12.22
C THR A 66 -3.61 -22.63 -13.69
N MET A 67 -3.42 -23.68 -14.49
CA MET A 67 -3.27 -23.59 -15.93
C MET A 67 -4.62 -23.84 -16.63
N ASN A 68 -4.83 -23.17 -17.75
CA ASN A 68 -5.98 -23.42 -18.63
C ASN A 68 -5.74 -24.62 -19.58
N ALA A 69 -6.72 -24.89 -20.45
CA ALA A 69 -6.63 -25.97 -21.45
C ALA A 69 -5.49 -25.78 -22.47
N ASP A 70 -5.02 -24.54 -22.66
CA ASP A 70 -3.92 -24.21 -23.58
C ASP A 70 -2.56 -24.19 -22.88
N SER A 71 -2.47 -24.72 -21.67
CA SER A 71 -1.25 -24.71 -20.84
C SER A 71 -0.69 -23.29 -20.61
N GLN A 72 -1.57 -22.34 -20.38
CA GLN A 72 -1.25 -20.96 -20.01
C GLN A 72 -1.75 -20.69 -18.58
N VAL A 73 -1.17 -19.72 -17.90
CA VAL A 73 -1.65 -19.30 -16.57
C VAL A 73 -3.08 -18.78 -16.67
N GLU A 74 -4.01 -19.47 -16.03
CA GLU A 74 -5.42 -19.06 -15.92
C GLU A 74 -5.62 -18.14 -14.73
N SER A 75 -5.19 -18.60 -13.56
CA SER A 75 -5.33 -17.88 -12.31
C SER A 75 -4.13 -18.06 -11.38
N VAL A 76 -3.91 -17.07 -10.53
CA VAL A 76 -2.95 -17.13 -9.44
C VAL A 76 -3.65 -16.69 -8.16
N VAL A 77 -3.64 -17.55 -7.16
CA VAL A 77 -4.25 -17.29 -5.85
C VAL A 77 -3.16 -17.33 -4.78
N VAL A 78 -3.06 -16.27 -3.99
CA VAL A 78 -2.12 -16.23 -2.86
C VAL A 78 -2.62 -17.18 -1.77
N SER A 79 -1.87 -18.22 -1.48
CA SER A 79 -2.19 -19.23 -0.46
C SER A 79 -1.59 -18.87 0.90
N SER A 80 -0.45 -18.18 0.92
CA SER A 80 0.18 -17.60 2.09
C SER A 80 0.66 -16.19 1.75
N GLN A 81 0.26 -15.20 2.55
CA GLN A 81 0.57 -13.80 2.28
C GLN A 81 2.02 -13.42 2.66
N GLY A 82 2.65 -14.18 3.54
CA GLY A 82 3.98 -13.84 4.06
C GLY A 82 4.03 -12.48 4.77
N SER A 83 5.24 -11.97 4.99
CA SER A 83 5.46 -10.69 5.64
C SER A 83 6.80 -10.06 5.24
N GLY A 84 6.93 -8.75 5.45
CA GLY A 84 8.20 -8.02 5.27
C GLY A 84 8.56 -7.75 3.80
N TYR A 85 7.64 -7.93 2.86
CA TYR A 85 7.91 -7.65 1.46
C TYR A 85 7.84 -6.16 1.15
N THR A 86 8.86 -5.66 0.46
CA THR A 86 8.89 -4.37 -0.24
C THR A 86 8.95 -4.56 -1.75
N TRP A 87 9.38 -5.75 -2.16
CA TRP A 87 9.30 -6.24 -3.53
C TRP A 87 9.21 -7.78 -3.49
N GLY A 88 8.60 -8.37 -4.50
CA GLY A 88 8.48 -9.82 -4.62
C GLY A 88 8.30 -10.26 -6.06
N ASN A 89 8.68 -11.50 -6.33
CA ASN A 89 8.51 -12.16 -7.62
C ASN A 89 8.13 -13.62 -7.42
N VAL A 90 7.23 -14.13 -8.23
CA VAL A 90 6.83 -15.54 -8.20
C VAL A 90 7.95 -16.40 -8.78
N ASP A 91 8.49 -17.33 -7.99
CA ASP A 91 9.51 -18.27 -8.45
C ASP A 91 8.85 -19.52 -9.04
N LEU A 92 8.54 -19.44 -10.32
CA LEU A 92 7.90 -20.51 -11.08
C LEU A 92 8.72 -21.79 -11.08
N VAL A 93 10.05 -21.67 -11.16
CA VAL A 93 10.96 -22.84 -11.23
C VAL A 93 10.97 -23.59 -9.91
N ALA A 94 11.10 -22.86 -8.79
CA ALA A 94 11.03 -23.49 -7.47
C ALA A 94 9.65 -24.07 -7.18
N GLY A 95 8.58 -23.50 -7.76
CA GLY A 95 7.23 -24.04 -7.70
C GLY A 95 6.96 -25.22 -8.64
N GLY A 96 7.95 -25.68 -9.40
CA GLY A 96 7.81 -26.79 -10.34
C GLY A 96 7.03 -26.46 -11.62
N VAL A 97 6.77 -25.16 -11.88
CA VAL A 97 6.11 -24.74 -13.11
C VAL A 97 7.10 -24.80 -14.28
N PRO A 98 6.79 -25.53 -15.38
CA PRO A 98 7.67 -25.62 -16.54
C PRO A 98 7.92 -24.25 -17.17
N VAL A 99 9.11 -24.09 -17.76
CA VAL A 99 9.55 -22.79 -18.32
C VAL A 99 8.72 -22.36 -19.52
N GLY A 100 8.19 -23.32 -20.28
CA GLY A 100 7.41 -23.06 -21.49
C GLY A 100 8.19 -22.40 -22.63
N THR A 101 7.48 -22.07 -23.69
CA THR A 101 8.05 -21.34 -24.85
C THR A 101 8.12 -19.83 -24.55
N THR A 102 7.14 -19.32 -23.86
CA THR A 102 7.11 -17.92 -23.39
C THR A 102 6.82 -17.93 -21.90
N ARG A 103 7.67 -17.29 -21.09
CA ARG A 103 7.45 -17.16 -19.65
C ARG A 103 6.26 -16.26 -19.35
N PRO A 104 5.43 -16.58 -18.38
CA PRO A 104 4.40 -15.67 -17.90
C PRO A 104 5.05 -14.49 -17.19
N VAL A 105 4.36 -13.36 -17.23
CA VAL A 105 4.70 -12.17 -16.47
C VAL A 105 3.65 -11.97 -15.40
N LEU A 106 4.08 -12.14 -14.15
CA LEU A 106 3.26 -12.07 -12.96
C LEU A 106 3.74 -10.89 -12.10
N ASP A 107 2.82 -10.02 -11.75
CA ASP A 107 3.11 -8.81 -10.97
C ASP A 107 2.57 -8.97 -9.56
N VAL A 108 3.45 -8.88 -8.57
CA VAL A 108 3.12 -9.11 -7.16
C VAL A 108 2.68 -7.78 -6.54
N ILE A 109 1.46 -7.75 -6.02
CA ILE A 109 0.91 -6.59 -5.31
C ILE A 109 1.06 -6.80 -3.82
N ILE A 110 1.81 -5.90 -3.21
CA ILE A 110 2.12 -5.91 -1.77
C ILE A 110 1.18 -4.95 -1.08
N SER A 111 0.65 -5.34 0.08
CA SER A 111 -0.17 -4.47 0.92
C SER A 111 0.67 -3.30 1.43
N PRO A 112 0.10 -2.10 1.51
CA PRO A 112 0.80 -0.96 2.09
C PRO A 112 1.13 -1.20 3.56
N GLN A 113 2.20 -0.57 4.02
CA GLN A 113 2.67 -0.67 5.40
C GLN A 113 1.59 -0.16 6.36
N GLY A 114 1.27 -0.91 7.40
CA GLY A 114 0.18 -0.64 8.32
C GLY A 114 -1.22 -0.96 7.79
N GLY A 115 -1.32 -1.53 6.56
CA GLY A 115 -2.59 -1.83 5.88
C GLY A 115 -3.12 -0.66 5.05
N HIS A 116 -4.18 -0.93 4.26
CA HIS A 116 -4.84 0.10 3.46
C HIS A 116 -5.49 1.16 4.36
N GLY A 117 -5.22 2.43 4.06
CA GLY A 117 -5.73 3.57 4.82
C GLY A 117 -4.88 3.98 6.02
N ALA A 118 -3.84 3.24 6.38
CA ALA A 118 -2.94 3.62 7.46
C ALA A 118 -2.15 4.90 7.14
N ASP A 119 -1.78 5.09 5.87
CA ASP A 119 -1.17 6.31 5.35
C ASP A 119 -1.75 6.60 3.97
N ILE A 120 -2.89 7.26 3.95
CA ILE A 120 -3.63 7.59 2.72
C ILE A 120 -2.79 8.43 1.75
N TYR A 121 -1.96 9.31 2.26
CA TYR A 121 -1.16 10.20 1.42
C TYR A 121 -0.06 9.45 0.70
N ARG A 122 0.62 8.55 1.40
CA ARG A 122 1.63 7.66 0.81
C ARG A 122 0.99 6.70 -0.20
N GLU A 123 -0.14 6.14 0.15
CA GLU A 123 -0.87 5.19 -0.70
C GLU A 123 -1.37 5.85 -2.00
N LEU A 124 -1.84 7.09 -1.92
CA LEU A 124 -2.24 7.90 -3.06
C LEU A 124 -1.07 8.60 -3.78
N GLY A 125 0.15 8.41 -3.30
CA GLY A 125 1.34 9.03 -3.89
C GLY A 125 1.39 10.55 -3.73
N ALA A 126 0.77 11.09 -2.67
CA ALA A 126 0.82 12.51 -2.38
C ALA A 126 2.26 12.95 -2.07
N LYS A 127 2.70 14.03 -2.72
CA LYS A 127 4.04 14.59 -2.54
C LYS A 127 4.02 15.98 -1.91
N ASN A 128 2.87 16.62 -1.89
CA ASN A 128 2.72 18.00 -1.45
C ASN A 128 1.64 18.09 -0.37
N VAL A 129 1.86 18.94 0.61
CA VAL A 129 0.86 19.31 1.61
C VAL A 129 0.52 20.78 1.42
N LEU A 130 -0.77 21.07 1.23
CA LEU A 130 -1.27 22.44 1.22
C LEU A 130 -1.48 22.89 2.66
N MET A 131 -0.71 23.90 3.09
CA MET A 131 -0.86 24.53 4.39
C MET A 131 -1.62 25.83 4.26
N TYR A 132 -2.70 25.96 5.03
CA TYR A 132 -3.46 27.18 5.16
C TYR A 132 -3.51 27.58 6.63
N SER A 133 -3.09 28.81 6.94
CA SER A 133 -3.19 29.39 8.27
C SER A 133 -3.88 30.73 8.19
N ARG A 134 -4.85 30.96 9.06
CA ARG A 134 -5.51 32.23 9.27
C ARG A 134 -5.34 32.62 10.73
N PHE A 135 -4.81 33.80 10.95
CA PHE A 135 -4.66 34.37 12.28
C PHE A 135 -5.64 35.56 12.44
N GLU A 136 -6.43 35.52 13.47
CA GLU A 136 -7.35 36.57 13.81
C GLU A 136 -7.02 37.07 15.22
N ASN A 137 -7.12 38.37 15.40
CA ASN A 137 -7.07 38.94 16.74
C ASN A 137 -8.42 38.77 17.43
N ASP A 138 -8.41 38.14 18.58
CA ASP A 138 -9.54 37.99 19.47
C ASP A 138 -9.11 38.25 20.93
N ILE A 139 -10.06 38.09 21.88
CA ILE A 139 -9.78 38.27 23.31
C ILE A 139 -8.67 37.33 23.83
N GLN A 140 -8.50 36.19 23.21
CA GLN A 140 -7.51 35.19 23.60
C GLN A 140 -6.14 35.40 22.91
N ASN A 141 -6.09 36.26 21.89
CA ASN A 141 -4.89 36.53 21.09
C ASN A 141 -4.63 38.05 20.96
N PRO A 142 -4.36 38.79 22.09
CA PRO A 142 -4.25 40.23 22.10
C PRO A 142 -3.02 40.81 21.40
N ASP A 143 -2.09 39.97 20.97
CA ASP A 143 -0.84 40.38 20.30
C ASP A 143 -1.06 40.83 18.85
N PHE A 144 -2.23 40.52 18.27
CA PHE A 144 -2.59 40.93 16.92
C PHE A 144 -3.46 42.22 16.94
N ILE A 145 -3.25 43.10 15.96
CA ILE A 145 -4.03 44.32 15.82
C ILE A 145 -5.49 43.96 15.50
N THR A 146 -6.41 44.45 16.29
CA THR A 146 -7.84 44.19 16.14
C THR A 146 -8.36 44.57 14.75
N GLY A 147 -9.12 43.66 14.14
CA GLY A 147 -9.71 43.85 12.81
C GLY A 147 -8.81 43.45 11.63
N ASN A 148 -7.60 43.02 11.90
CA ASN A 148 -6.73 42.47 10.86
C ASN A 148 -6.79 40.92 10.81
N GLN A 149 -6.77 40.43 9.61
CA GLN A 149 -6.68 38.97 9.35
C GLN A 149 -5.47 38.70 8.47
N ILE A 150 -4.64 37.76 8.89
CA ILE A 150 -3.51 37.33 8.12
C ILE A 150 -3.78 35.88 7.67
N ALA A 151 -3.85 35.67 6.36
CA ALA A 151 -3.95 34.33 5.78
C ALA A 151 -2.69 34.03 4.99
N ARG A 152 -2.13 32.87 5.20
CA ARG A 152 -1.03 32.34 4.39
C ARG A 152 -1.39 30.96 3.87
N VAL A 153 -1.11 30.76 2.59
CA VAL A 153 -1.23 29.46 1.94
C VAL A 153 0.17 29.07 1.47
N GLY A 154 0.61 27.90 1.87
CA GLY A 154 1.90 27.35 1.46
C GLY A 154 1.74 25.91 0.99
N ILE A 155 2.64 25.49 0.14
CA ILE A 155 2.77 24.08 -0.26
C ILE A 155 4.11 23.60 0.30
N VAL A 156 4.06 22.52 1.07
CA VAL A 156 5.27 21.81 1.50
C VAL A 156 5.41 20.58 0.61
N GLU A 157 6.51 20.53 -0.13
CA GLU A 157 6.82 19.39 -1.00
C GLU A 157 7.60 18.35 -0.22
N ALA A 158 7.17 17.07 -0.33
CA ALA A 158 7.81 15.91 0.31
C ALA A 158 8.15 16.14 1.80
N PRO A 159 7.17 16.46 2.67
CA PRO A 159 7.44 16.77 4.06
C PRO A 159 8.06 15.58 4.80
N ASN A 160 9.09 15.86 5.59
CA ASN A 160 9.72 14.87 6.46
C ASN A 160 9.46 15.21 7.93
N THR A 161 9.49 14.21 8.80
CA THR A 161 9.48 14.41 10.24
C THR A 161 10.72 15.21 10.65
N PHE A 162 10.55 16.22 11.52
CA PHE A 162 11.62 17.11 11.96
C PHE A 162 12.86 16.33 12.43
N GLY A 163 14.01 16.68 11.89
CA GLY A 163 15.29 16.04 12.23
C GLY A 163 15.53 14.65 11.66
N THR A 164 14.66 14.17 10.76
CA THR A 164 14.81 12.84 10.13
C THR A 164 14.56 12.90 8.62
N ASN A 165 14.97 11.87 7.90
CA ASN A 165 14.61 11.66 6.49
C ASN A 165 13.32 10.80 6.35
N THR A 166 12.58 10.62 7.42
CA THR A 166 11.34 9.85 7.42
C THR A 166 10.21 10.72 6.86
N PRO A 167 9.49 10.29 5.83
CA PRO A 167 8.32 11.01 5.34
C PRO A 167 7.31 11.24 6.47
N LEU A 168 6.68 12.39 6.46
CA LEU A 168 5.66 12.73 7.43
C LEU A 168 4.43 11.82 7.20
N SER A 169 4.01 11.10 8.23
CA SER A 169 2.70 10.43 8.24
C SER A 169 1.65 11.38 8.86
N LEU A 170 0.39 11.15 8.54
CA LEU A 170 -0.71 11.95 9.08
C LEU A 170 -0.82 11.91 10.61
N ASP A 171 -0.55 10.77 11.21
CA ASP A 171 -0.56 10.61 12.67
C ASP A 171 0.44 11.53 13.38
N LYS A 172 1.37 12.13 12.62
CA LYS A 172 2.41 13.04 13.14
C LYS A 172 2.26 14.47 12.63
N ALA A 173 1.24 14.74 11.83
CA ALA A 173 0.96 16.08 11.27
C ALA A 173 -0.02 16.91 12.12
N SER A 174 -0.53 16.36 13.22
CA SER A 174 -1.41 17.03 14.19
C SER A 174 -0.62 17.73 15.30
#